data_ad97df247e08a9c3023d567c32b106ee
#
_entry.id   ad97df247e08a9c3023d567c32b106ee
#
_cell.length_a   1.000
_cell.length_b   1.000
_cell.length_c   1.000
_cell.angle_alpha   90.00
_cell.angle_beta   90.00
_cell.angle_gamma   90.00
#
_symmetry.space_group_name_H-M   'P 1'
#
loop_
_entity.id
_entity.type
_entity.pdbx_description
1 polymer ?
#
loop_
_entity_poly.entity_id
_entity_poly.type
_entity_poly.pdbx_seq_one_letter_code
_entity_poly.pdbx_strand_id
1 'polypeptide(L)'
;EVLLLSNLSRYHSDTTPKVYREDSEGIVHAINLPASDTFSFSKQEEQDAQCQLFGPSHKQLIEPNNYLYEPNAAIIKAGAFKLIAERYGLCKMAQHTHLYIADHLVEDFPGRVWQIVETNIKDTKNISANIMTRNYPLTPEQLRKKLKIKDNDTYTIIGARLADKPTLFLCKKIWTNY
;
A
#
# COMPACT_ATOMS: atom_id res chain seq x y z
N GLU A 1 -14.45 -0.48 22.47
CA GLU A 1 -14.76 -1.85 21.94
C GLU A 1 -16.25 -2.14 21.88
N VAL A 2 -17.03 -1.75 22.89
CA VAL A 2 -18.48 -2.06 22.97
C VAL A 2 -19.35 -1.19 22.05
N LEU A 3 -18.95 0.05 21.77
CA LEU A 3 -19.69 0.98 20.90
C LEU A 3 -19.64 0.60 19.40
N LEU A 4 -18.64 -0.17 18.97
CA LEU A 4 -18.54 -0.68 17.61
C LEU A 4 -19.51 -1.84 17.32
N LEU A 5 -20.00 -2.53 18.36
CA LEU A 5 -20.89 -3.69 18.23
C LEU A 5 -22.37 -3.31 18.11
N SER A 6 -22.79 -2.13 18.58
CA SER A 6 -24.21 -1.77 18.65
C SER A 6 -24.85 -1.35 17.31
N ASN A 7 -24.04 -1.03 16.27
CA ASN A 7 -24.54 -0.71 14.93
C ASN A 7 -24.38 -1.84 13.90
N LEU A 8 -24.12 -3.07 14.38
CA LEU A 8 -23.82 -4.25 13.58
C LEU A 8 -25.05 -5.03 13.08
N SER A 9 -26.23 -4.44 13.07
CA SER A 9 -27.50 -5.14 12.78
C SER A 9 -27.73 -5.59 11.33
N ARG A 10 -26.71 -5.52 10.46
CA ARG A 10 -26.77 -6.05 9.08
C ARG A 10 -25.58 -6.93 8.74
N TYR A 11 -25.18 -7.81 9.64
CA TYR A 11 -24.17 -8.82 9.34
C TYR A 11 -24.82 -10.04 8.66
N HIS A 12 -24.45 -10.31 7.42
CA HIS A 12 -24.45 -11.66 6.89
C HIS A 12 -23.39 -12.48 7.65
N SER A 13 -23.65 -13.74 7.86
CA SER A 13 -22.97 -14.75 8.71
C SER A 13 -21.50 -15.04 8.38
N ASP A 14 -20.71 -14.04 8.03
CA ASP A 14 -19.28 -14.15 7.83
C ASP A 14 -18.59 -13.72 9.13
N THR A 15 -17.97 -14.67 9.84
CA THR A 15 -17.44 -14.53 11.21
C THR A 15 -16.13 -13.70 11.30
N THR A 16 -15.60 -13.23 10.19
CA THR A 16 -14.44 -12.32 10.18
C THR A 16 -14.89 -10.87 10.32
N PRO A 17 -14.33 -10.09 11.26
CA PRO A 17 -14.67 -8.67 11.38
C PRO A 17 -14.36 -7.96 10.07
N LYS A 18 -15.37 -7.37 9.43
CA LYS A 18 -15.16 -6.53 8.26
C LYS A 18 -14.46 -5.26 8.71
N VAL A 19 -13.34 -4.95 8.08
CA VAL A 19 -12.58 -3.72 8.31
C VAL A 19 -13.15 -2.54 7.50
N TYR A 20 -14.31 -2.74 6.87
CA TYR A 20 -15.09 -1.69 6.21
C TYR A 20 -16.59 -1.97 6.35
N ARG A 21 -17.41 -0.94 6.23
CA ARG A 21 -18.89 -1.02 6.21
C ARG A 21 -19.45 -0.14 5.11
N GLU A 22 -20.64 -0.46 4.63
CA GLU A 22 -21.46 0.40 3.77
C GLU A 22 -22.67 0.88 4.60
N ASP A 23 -22.97 2.15 4.59
CA ASP A 23 -24.11 2.71 5.29
C ASP A 23 -25.40 2.70 4.43
N SER A 24 -26.50 3.24 4.96
CA SER A 24 -27.80 3.30 4.27
C SER A 24 -27.82 4.24 3.05
N GLU A 25 -26.84 5.13 2.94
CA GLU A 25 -26.68 6.08 1.84
C GLU A 25 -25.73 5.53 0.75
N GLY A 26 -25.19 4.32 0.94
CA GLY A 26 -24.26 3.68 0.00
C GLY A 26 -22.82 4.17 0.13
N ILE A 27 -22.51 4.87 1.22
CA ILE A 27 -21.13 5.29 1.52
C ILE A 27 -20.37 4.15 2.17
N VAL A 28 -19.19 3.86 1.61
CA VAL A 28 -18.26 2.86 2.12
C VAL A 28 -17.29 3.53 3.07
N HIS A 29 -17.19 3.01 4.29
CA HIS A 29 -16.27 3.48 5.32
C HIS A 29 -15.22 2.41 5.58
N ALA A 30 -13.99 2.66 5.17
CA ALA A 30 -12.85 1.83 5.56
C ALA A 30 -12.35 2.29 6.93
N ILE A 31 -12.40 1.40 7.91
CA ILE A 31 -12.10 1.70 9.32
C ILE A 31 -10.71 1.17 9.62
N ASN A 32 -9.83 2.06 10.03
CA ASN A 32 -8.49 1.70 10.47
C ASN A 32 -8.46 1.58 12.00
N LEU A 33 -8.41 0.35 12.50
CA LEU A 33 -8.26 0.08 13.94
C LEU A 33 -6.76 -0.10 14.27
N PRO A 34 -6.22 0.51 15.33
CA PRO A 34 -6.89 1.22 16.44
C PRO A 34 -7.10 2.73 16.21
N ALA A 35 -6.63 3.31 15.10
CA ALA A 35 -6.84 4.73 14.83
C ALA A 35 -8.32 5.04 14.53
N SER A 36 -8.80 6.18 15.00
CA SER A 36 -10.17 6.65 14.81
C SER A 36 -10.47 7.09 13.38
N ASP A 37 -9.48 7.08 12.50
CA ASP A 37 -9.59 7.63 11.18
C ASP A 37 -10.31 6.69 10.24
N THR A 38 -11.31 7.23 9.57
CA THR A 38 -12.13 6.52 8.60
C THR A 38 -11.90 7.10 7.21
N PHE A 39 -11.53 6.24 6.25
CA PHE A 39 -11.52 6.61 4.85
C PHE A 39 -12.89 6.30 4.25
N SER A 40 -13.66 7.35 3.95
CA SER A 40 -15.02 7.23 3.47
C SER A 40 -15.15 7.62 2.00
N PHE A 41 -15.93 6.86 1.24
CA PHE A 41 -16.17 7.11 -0.19
C PHE A 41 -17.44 6.39 -0.68
N SER A 42 -18.03 6.89 -1.76
CA SER A 42 -19.06 6.18 -2.50
C SER A 42 -18.44 5.29 -3.59
N LYS A 43 -19.16 4.26 -4.01
CA LYS A 43 -18.76 3.43 -5.14
C LYS A 43 -18.62 4.23 -6.44
N GLN A 44 -19.42 5.29 -6.58
CA GLN A 44 -19.37 6.18 -7.74
C GLN A 44 -18.07 6.98 -7.76
N GLU A 45 -17.63 7.52 -6.61
CA GLU A 45 -16.32 8.21 -6.52
C GLU A 45 -15.16 7.30 -6.94
N GLU A 46 -15.14 6.02 -6.50
CA GLU A 46 -14.09 5.09 -6.96
C GLU A 46 -14.17 4.80 -8.45
N GLN A 47 -15.38 4.69 -9.03
CA GLN A 47 -15.55 4.48 -10.47
C GLN A 47 -15.05 5.66 -11.29
N ASP A 48 -15.37 6.87 -10.88
CA ASP A 48 -15.04 8.13 -11.57
C ASP A 48 -13.61 8.58 -11.34
N ALA A 49 -12.98 8.13 -10.26
CA ALA A 49 -11.62 8.49 -9.91
C ALA A 49 -10.61 8.18 -11.02
N GLN A 50 -9.68 9.13 -11.24
CA GLN A 50 -8.61 9.02 -12.21
C GLN A 50 -7.33 8.56 -11.51
N CYS A 51 -6.79 7.43 -11.92
CA CYS A 51 -5.56 6.88 -11.38
C CYS A 51 -4.51 6.72 -12.47
N GLN A 52 -3.40 7.43 -12.33
CA GLN A 52 -2.26 7.26 -13.21
C GLN A 52 -1.56 5.93 -12.91
N LEU A 53 -1.29 5.16 -13.95
CA LEU A 53 -0.43 3.97 -13.86
C LEU A 53 1.00 4.32 -14.25
N PHE A 54 1.96 3.71 -13.57
CA PHE A 54 3.37 3.88 -13.89
C PHE A 54 3.66 3.48 -15.34
N GLY A 55 4.37 4.34 -16.04
CA GLY A 55 4.77 4.17 -17.41
C GLY A 55 6.07 4.91 -17.74
N PRO A 56 6.48 4.99 -19.01
CA PRO A 56 7.75 5.59 -19.43
C PRO A 56 7.94 7.05 -18.97
N SER A 57 6.86 7.82 -18.87
CA SER A 57 6.86 9.22 -18.40
C SER A 57 7.06 9.37 -16.89
N HIS A 58 6.98 8.28 -16.11
CA HIS A 58 7.04 8.31 -14.65
C HIS A 58 8.35 7.78 -14.08
N LYS A 59 9.38 7.57 -14.90
CA LYS A 59 10.65 6.96 -14.47
C LYS A 59 11.32 7.70 -13.32
N GLN A 60 11.17 9.03 -13.25
CA GLN A 60 11.70 9.85 -12.17
C GLN A 60 11.10 9.48 -10.80
N LEU A 61 9.90 8.88 -10.75
CA LEU A 61 9.25 8.53 -9.49
C LEU A 61 9.88 7.33 -8.78
N ILE A 62 10.76 6.57 -9.44
CA ILE A 62 11.46 5.43 -8.84
C ILE A 62 12.92 5.73 -8.49
N GLU A 63 13.32 7.00 -8.58
CA GLU A 63 14.64 7.47 -8.18
C GLU A 63 14.79 7.49 -6.64
N PRO A 64 16.02 7.42 -6.11
CA PRO A 64 16.27 7.57 -4.69
C PRO A 64 15.66 8.87 -4.12
N ASN A 65 15.26 8.80 -2.84
CA ASN A 65 14.55 9.84 -2.08
C ASN A 65 13.08 10.04 -2.43
N ASN A 66 12.54 9.40 -3.44
CA ASN A 66 11.11 9.35 -3.67
C ASN A 66 10.43 8.34 -2.73
N TYR A 67 9.10 8.29 -2.75
CA TYR A 67 8.33 7.61 -1.73
C TYR A 67 7.44 6.52 -2.33
N LEU A 68 7.33 5.42 -1.59
CA LEU A 68 6.46 4.29 -1.88
C LEU A 68 5.40 4.19 -0.79
N TYR A 69 4.15 3.99 -1.19
CA TYR A 69 2.97 4.01 -0.34
C TYR A 69 2.22 2.69 -0.43
N GLU A 70 1.80 2.17 0.70
CA GLU A 70 0.89 1.04 0.79
C GLU A 70 -0.32 1.42 1.65
N PRO A 71 -1.52 1.51 1.07
CA PRO A 71 -2.72 1.82 1.82
C PRO A 71 -2.99 0.79 2.91
N ASN A 72 -3.69 1.22 3.94
CA ASN A 72 -4.18 0.33 4.98
C ASN A 72 -5.01 -0.81 4.39
N ALA A 73 -4.93 -1.99 5.01
CA ALA A 73 -5.68 -3.16 4.57
C ALA A 73 -7.19 -2.94 4.50
N ALA A 74 -7.75 -2.08 5.37
CA ALA A 74 -9.16 -1.71 5.34
C ALA A 74 -9.54 -1.01 4.03
N ILE A 75 -8.72 -0.07 3.58
CA ILE A 75 -8.92 0.69 2.33
C ILE A 75 -8.84 -0.25 1.11
N ILE A 76 -7.85 -1.14 1.10
CA ILE A 76 -7.70 -2.15 0.04
C ILE A 76 -8.92 -3.08 -0.01
N LYS A 77 -9.37 -3.58 1.14
CA LYS A 77 -10.54 -4.47 1.24
C LYS A 77 -11.85 -3.74 0.90
N ALA A 78 -11.94 -2.45 1.17
CA ALA A 78 -13.09 -1.62 0.78
C ALA A 78 -13.12 -1.33 -0.73
N GLY A 79 -12.01 -1.56 -1.46
CA GLY A 79 -11.94 -1.42 -2.90
C GLY A 79 -11.54 -0.04 -3.42
N ALA A 80 -11.03 0.85 -2.57
CA ALA A 80 -10.58 2.19 -2.97
C ALA A 80 -9.18 2.14 -3.61
N PHE A 81 -9.09 1.73 -4.87
CA PHE A 81 -7.81 1.54 -5.56
C PHE A 81 -7.38 2.75 -6.41
N LYS A 82 -8.35 3.41 -7.06
CA LYS A 82 -8.09 4.60 -7.87
C LYS A 82 -8.23 5.86 -7.02
N LEU A 83 -9.26 5.92 -6.23
CA LEU A 83 -9.58 7.08 -5.41
C LEU A 83 -8.50 7.41 -4.39
N ILE A 84 -7.85 6.39 -3.78
CA ILE A 84 -6.71 6.62 -2.89
C ILE A 84 -5.54 7.28 -3.64
N ALA A 85 -5.29 6.88 -4.89
CA ALA A 85 -4.26 7.50 -5.71
C ALA A 85 -4.60 8.95 -6.06
N GLU A 86 -5.84 9.20 -6.46
CA GLU A 86 -6.30 10.54 -6.82
C GLU A 86 -6.27 11.51 -5.64
N ARG A 87 -6.84 11.11 -4.47
CA ARG A 87 -6.90 11.97 -3.27
C ARG A 87 -5.53 12.38 -2.74
N TYR A 88 -4.52 11.53 -2.92
CA TYR A 88 -3.17 11.77 -2.40
C TYR A 88 -2.14 12.09 -3.49
N GLY A 89 -2.57 12.27 -4.75
CA GLY A 89 -1.69 12.63 -5.86
C GLY A 89 -0.65 11.57 -6.19
N LEU A 90 -0.99 10.30 -6.08
CA LEU A 90 -0.06 9.18 -6.22
C LEU A 90 -0.17 8.50 -7.59
N CYS A 91 0.94 7.96 -8.08
CA CYS A 91 0.99 7.11 -9.25
C CYS A 91 0.97 5.63 -8.84
N LYS A 92 0.02 4.84 -9.36
CA LYS A 92 -0.09 3.42 -9.05
C LYS A 92 0.95 2.61 -9.83
N MET A 93 1.65 1.70 -9.16
CA MET A 93 2.78 0.96 -9.76
C MET A 93 2.37 0.02 -10.88
N ALA A 94 1.22 -0.66 -10.77
CA ALA A 94 0.64 -1.51 -11.81
C ALA A 94 -0.83 -1.81 -11.49
N GLN A 95 -1.58 -2.29 -12.46
CA GLN A 95 -3.03 -2.51 -12.33
C GLN A 95 -3.41 -3.34 -11.10
N HIS A 96 -2.71 -4.45 -10.86
CA HIS A 96 -2.98 -5.38 -9.75
C HIS A 96 -1.97 -5.27 -8.60
N THR A 97 -1.17 -4.20 -8.57
CA THR A 97 -0.25 -3.90 -7.48
C THR A 97 -0.80 -2.74 -6.67
N HIS A 98 -1.17 -3.01 -5.42
CA HIS A 98 -1.73 -2.00 -4.52
C HIS A 98 -0.61 -1.28 -3.75
N LEU A 99 0.40 -0.85 -4.51
CA LEU A 99 1.47 0.04 -4.11
C LEU A 99 1.47 1.25 -5.03
N TYR A 100 1.82 2.38 -4.48
CA TYR A 100 1.81 3.68 -5.16
C TYR A 100 3.14 4.39 -4.93
N ILE A 101 3.47 5.33 -5.79
CA ILE A 101 4.72 6.10 -5.73
C ILE A 101 4.45 7.58 -5.97
N ALA A 102 5.26 8.42 -5.34
CA ALA A 102 5.30 9.86 -5.58
C ALA A 102 6.69 10.42 -5.30
N ASP A 103 6.96 11.62 -5.79
CA ASP A 103 8.20 12.37 -5.56
C ASP A 103 8.17 13.24 -4.30
N HIS A 104 7.06 13.27 -3.60
CA HIS A 104 6.85 14.04 -2.38
C HIS A 104 6.31 13.17 -1.25
N LEU A 105 6.57 13.58 -0.01
CA LEU A 105 6.04 12.92 1.19
C LEU A 105 4.61 13.40 1.46
N VAL A 106 3.69 12.46 1.61
CA VAL A 106 2.32 12.67 2.12
C VAL A 106 2.29 12.24 3.58
N GLU A 107 2.28 13.20 4.50
CA GLU A 107 2.42 12.96 5.93
C GLU A 107 1.18 12.28 6.55
N ASP A 108 -0.01 12.56 6.03
CA ASP A 108 -1.31 12.06 6.48
C ASP A 108 -1.82 10.87 5.64
N PHE A 109 -0.93 10.16 4.95
CA PHE A 109 -1.32 9.02 4.15
C PHE A 109 -1.83 7.87 5.03
N PRO A 110 -3.05 7.34 4.79
CA PRO A 110 -3.64 6.30 5.63
C PRO A 110 -3.07 4.92 5.32
N GLY A 111 -1.82 4.70 5.71
CA GLY A 111 -1.11 3.48 5.40
C GLY A 111 0.35 3.50 5.80
N ARG A 112 1.17 2.72 5.11
CA ARG A 112 2.61 2.65 5.32
C ARG A 112 3.35 3.41 4.25
N VAL A 113 4.39 4.13 4.64
CA VAL A 113 5.22 4.93 3.74
C VAL A 113 6.68 4.50 3.87
N TRP A 114 7.36 4.40 2.75
CA TRP A 114 8.79 4.17 2.68
C TRP A 114 9.45 5.17 1.75
N GLN A 115 10.67 5.56 2.08
CA GLN A 115 11.55 6.28 1.18
C GLN A 115 12.37 5.29 0.37
N ILE A 116 12.44 5.46 -0.93
CA ILE A 116 13.24 4.65 -1.84
C ILE A 116 14.72 5.03 -1.66
N VAL A 117 15.55 4.03 -1.39
CA VAL A 117 17.02 4.17 -1.30
C VAL A 117 17.67 3.72 -2.60
N GLU A 118 17.19 2.60 -3.17
CA GLU A 118 17.70 2.05 -4.42
C GLU A 118 16.60 1.26 -5.14
N THR A 119 16.58 1.36 -6.46
CA THR A 119 15.66 0.60 -7.34
C THR A 119 16.46 -0.35 -8.22
N ASN A 120 15.91 -1.53 -8.50
CA ASN A 120 16.58 -2.60 -9.25
C ASN A 120 17.90 -3.06 -8.61
N ILE A 121 17.85 -3.35 -7.32
CA ILE A 121 19.01 -3.78 -6.52
C ILE A 121 19.74 -4.92 -7.24
N LYS A 122 21.03 -4.72 -7.53
CA LYS A 122 21.86 -5.70 -8.23
C LYS A 122 22.80 -6.46 -7.27
N ASP A 123 23.34 -5.78 -6.27
CA ASP A 123 24.22 -6.39 -5.27
C ASP A 123 23.57 -6.36 -3.89
N THR A 124 23.43 -7.54 -3.31
CA THR A 124 22.79 -7.71 -1.99
C THR A 124 23.77 -8.18 -0.91
N LYS A 125 25.08 -8.31 -1.21
CA LYS A 125 26.05 -8.95 -0.32
C LYS A 125 26.19 -8.32 1.06
N ASN A 126 25.97 -7.02 1.17
CA ASN A 126 26.11 -6.28 2.42
C ASN A 126 24.78 -5.69 2.91
N ILE A 127 23.67 -6.13 2.33
CA ILE A 127 22.36 -5.65 2.72
C ILE A 127 21.78 -6.58 3.78
N SER A 128 21.33 -5.97 4.88
CA SER A 128 20.45 -6.60 5.87
C SER A 128 19.13 -5.83 5.86
N ALA A 129 18.00 -6.52 5.70
CA ALA A 129 16.71 -5.89 5.54
C ALA A 129 15.54 -6.84 5.83
N ASN A 130 14.42 -6.30 6.24
CA ASN A 130 13.15 -7.02 6.15
C ASN A 130 12.75 -7.21 4.68
N ILE A 131 11.95 -8.22 4.39
CA ILE A 131 11.48 -8.50 3.03
C ILE A 131 9.97 -8.55 3.02
N MET A 132 9.37 -7.85 2.06
CA MET A 132 7.95 -7.97 1.72
C MET A 132 7.76 -8.08 0.20
N THR A 133 6.68 -8.69 -0.21
CA THR A 133 6.33 -8.82 -1.63
C THR A 133 4.88 -8.43 -1.89
N ARG A 134 4.62 -7.78 -3.02
CA ARG A 134 3.29 -7.40 -3.50
C ARG A 134 3.18 -7.63 -5.00
N ASN A 135 2.36 -8.59 -5.40
CA ASN A 135 2.25 -8.99 -6.80
C ASN A 135 3.64 -9.30 -7.43
N TYR A 136 4.44 -10.05 -6.71
CA TYR A 136 5.81 -10.42 -7.09
C TYR A 136 5.90 -11.94 -7.30
N PRO A 137 6.73 -12.45 -8.23
CA PRO A 137 6.79 -13.88 -8.57
C PRO A 137 7.26 -14.80 -7.43
N LEU A 138 7.97 -14.26 -6.43
CA LEU A 138 8.48 -15.02 -5.29
C LEU A 138 7.82 -14.58 -3.99
N THR A 139 7.65 -15.53 -3.06
CA THR A 139 7.25 -15.20 -1.68
C THR A 139 8.40 -14.50 -0.94
N PRO A 140 8.15 -13.81 0.18
CA PRO A 140 9.21 -13.21 1.00
C PRO A 140 10.30 -14.21 1.40
N GLU A 141 9.92 -15.45 1.77
CA GLU A 141 10.83 -16.51 2.19
C GLU A 141 11.70 -16.99 1.02
N GLN A 142 11.09 -17.18 -0.16
CA GLN A 142 11.81 -17.56 -1.37
C GLN A 142 12.80 -16.46 -1.80
N LEU A 143 12.36 -15.20 -1.72
CA LEU A 143 13.19 -14.05 -2.05
C LEU A 143 14.36 -13.90 -1.07
N ARG A 144 14.13 -14.09 0.24
CA ARG A 144 15.17 -14.09 1.27
C ARG A 144 16.26 -15.13 0.99
N LYS A 145 15.84 -16.36 0.69
CA LYS A 145 16.76 -17.44 0.34
C LYS A 145 17.58 -17.13 -0.90
N LYS A 146 16.93 -16.60 -1.95
CA LYS A 146 17.58 -16.24 -3.21
C LYS A 146 18.60 -15.12 -3.05
N LEU A 147 18.28 -14.10 -2.29
CA LEU A 147 19.14 -12.92 -2.05
C LEU A 147 20.13 -13.11 -0.91
N LYS A 148 19.98 -14.17 -0.10
CA LYS A 148 20.82 -14.47 1.09
C LYS A 148 20.85 -13.30 2.10
N ILE A 149 19.70 -12.63 2.30
CA ILE A 149 19.56 -11.44 3.13
C ILE A 149 19.33 -11.84 4.58
N LYS A 150 20.04 -11.17 5.51
CA LYS A 150 19.81 -11.23 6.94
C LYS A 150 18.72 -10.23 7.34
N ASP A 151 18.00 -10.53 8.42
CA ASP A 151 16.99 -9.63 8.97
C ASP A 151 17.61 -8.35 9.53
N ASN A 152 16.93 -7.24 9.30
CA ASN A 152 17.26 -5.94 9.87
C ASN A 152 16.04 -5.03 9.75
N ASP A 153 15.76 -4.25 10.80
CA ASP A 153 14.57 -3.39 10.87
C ASP A 153 14.77 -1.99 10.25
N THR A 154 16.01 -1.62 9.92
CA THR A 154 16.33 -0.31 9.34
C THR A 154 15.86 -0.20 7.90
N TYR A 155 16.02 -1.28 7.14
CA TYR A 155 15.67 -1.33 5.72
C TYR A 155 14.63 -2.40 5.43
N THR A 156 13.88 -2.19 4.36
CA THR A 156 12.95 -3.17 3.81
C THR A 156 13.21 -3.34 2.31
N ILE A 157 13.41 -4.58 1.87
CA ILE A 157 13.37 -4.90 0.45
C ILE A 157 11.92 -5.18 0.08
N ILE A 158 11.41 -4.40 -0.85
CA ILE A 158 10.05 -4.55 -1.37
C ILE A 158 10.14 -5.11 -2.79
N GLY A 159 9.70 -6.36 -2.94
CA GLY A 159 9.51 -6.97 -4.26
C GLY A 159 8.10 -6.67 -4.77
N ALA A 160 8.00 -5.95 -5.87
CA ALA A 160 6.70 -5.59 -6.43
C ALA A 160 6.72 -5.59 -7.96
N ARG A 161 5.53 -5.65 -8.58
CA ARG A 161 5.40 -5.44 -10.01
C ARG A 161 5.27 -3.95 -10.29
N LEU A 162 6.20 -3.44 -11.11
CA LEU A 162 6.21 -2.07 -11.62
C LEU A 162 5.89 -2.11 -13.11
N ALA A 163 4.76 -1.55 -13.52
CA ALA A 163 4.16 -1.87 -14.82
C ALA A 163 4.10 -3.40 -15.01
N ASP A 164 4.78 -3.95 -15.99
CA ASP A 164 4.82 -5.40 -16.27
C ASP A 164 6.05 -6.13 -15.73
N LYS A 165 6.97 -5.42 -15.05
CA LYS A 165 8.26 -5.96 -14.62
C LYS A 165 8.34 -6.20 -13.12
N PRO A 166 8.76 -7.39 -12.66
CA PRO A 166 9.14 -7.60 -11.27
C PRO A 166 10.35 -6.72 -10.93
N THR A 167 10.20 -5.89 -9.91
CA THR A 167 11.19 -4.90 -9.50
C THR A 167 11.47 -5.04 -8.00
N LEU A 168 12.72 -4.85 -7.61
CA LEU A 168 13.14 -4.81 -6.21
C LEU A 168 13.51 -3.39 -5.80
N PHE A 169 12.95 -2.95 -4.70
CA PHE A 169 13.22 -1.66 -4.09
C PHE A 169 13.88 -1.87 -2.72
N LEU A 170 15.01 -1.22 -2.47
CA LEU A 170 15.53 -1.05 -1.12
C LEU A 170 14.93 0.23 -0.56
N CYS A 171 14.26 0.12 0.57
CA CYS A 171 13.51 1.21 1.15
C CYS A 171 13.82 1.39 2.62
N LYS A 172 13.71 2.62 3.11
CA LYS A 172 13.72 2.96 4.53
C LYS A 172 12.30 3.30 4.96
N LYS A 173 11.80 2.66 6.02
CA LYS A 173 10.46 2.97 6.53
C LYS A 173 10.41 4.39 7.07
N ILE A 174 9.39 5.15 6.66
CA ILE A 174 9.06 6.45 7.23
C ILE A 174 7.98 6.24 8.27
N TRP A 175 8.22 6.75 9.46
CA TRP A 175 7.22 6.76 10.53
C TRP A 175 6.30 7.94 10.27
N THR A 176 5.11 7.66 9.81
CA THR A 176 4.01 8.62 9.72
C THR A 176 3.17 8.53 10.99
N ASN A 177 2.40 9.55 11.28
CA ASN A 177 1.55 9.62 12.49
C ASN A 177 0.36 8.63 12.48
N TYR A 178 0.38 7.63 11.60
CA TYR A 178 -0.62 6.57 11.48
C TYR A 178 -0.11 5.24 12.01
#